data_9e08dd3c744591cf50c5483677feac29
#
_entry.id   9e08dd3c744591cf50c5483677feac29
#
_cell.length_a   1.000
_cell.length_b   1.000
_cell.length_c   1.000
_cell.angle_alpha   90.00
_cell.angle_beta   90.00
_cell.angle_gamma   90.00
#
_symmetry.space_group_name_H-M   'P 1'
#
loop_
_entity.id
_entity.type
_entity.pdbx_description
1 polymer ?
#
loop_
_entity_poly.entity_id
_entity_poly.type
_entity_poly.pdbx_seq_one_letter_code
_entity_poly.pdbx_strand_id
1 'polypeptide(L)'
;PVRVELHLTTEQQAATRAMDENCIRDVNLYLYGDTEYHFYFPSVSSPLVFNVLPGNYRSYAIANAGQDLGDKNAFKIQFYETAVDVMESSDAIPMTDRGTLAVDGAGRCTPSSLRVTRSAAKIAYTIEVADAVAPSLRLRSVQFCNLPRTIRPFDSGSISSTVEANYYDGEAMPVGNERRTAGTAYLFENLQG
;
A
#
# COMPACT_ATOMS: atom_id res chain seq x y z
N PRO A 1 30.21 -7.71 -6.38
CA PRO A 1 28.82 -7.97 -6.00
C PRO A 1 28.60 -9.43 -5.68
N VAL A 2 27.72 -9.72 -4.74
CA VAL A 2 27.25 -11.05 -4.40
C VAL A 2 25.79 -11.19 -4.81
N ARG A 3 25.39 -12.40 -5.19
CA ARG A 3 23.99 -12.72 -5.50
C ARG A 3 23.20 -12.84 -4.18
N VAL A 4 22.10 -12.16 -4.10
CA VAL A 4 21.20 -12.13 -2.94
C VAL A 4 19.85 -12.74 -3.32
N GLU A 5 19.28 -13.51 -2.40
CA GLU A 5 17.91 -13.99 -2.46
C GLU A 5 17.15 -13.44 -1.25
N LEU A 6 16.11 -12.63 -1.51
CA LEU A 6 15.34 -11.91 -0.50
C LEU A 6 13.87 -12.27 -0.63
N HIS A 7 13.27 -12.82 0.42
CA HIS A 7 11.86 -13.16 0.42
C HIS A 7 10.99 -11.94 0.71
N LEU A 8 9.82 -11.89 0.06
CA LEU A 8 8.76 -10.95 0.40
C LEU A 8 7.64 -11.67 1.13
N THR A 9 7.14 -11.03 2.17
CA THR A 9 5.98 -11.49 2.94
C THR A 9 4.99 -10.36 3.11
N THR A 10 3.71 -10.70 3.24
CA THR A 10 2.63 -9.77 3.53
C THR A 10 2.03 -10.06 4.90
N GLU A 11 1.27 -9.14 5.43
CA GLU A 11 0.45 -9.43 6.61
C GLU A 11 -0.65 -10.42 6.24
N GLN A 12 -0.65 -11.57 6.94
CA GLN A 12 -1.76 -12.54 6.81
C GLN A 12 -2.98 -11.98 7.55
N GLN A 13 -3.98 -11.52 6.82
CA GLN A 13 -5.33 -11.34 7.34
C GLN A 13 -6.26 -12.36 6.65
N ALA A 14 -7.30 -12.80 7.35
CA ALA A 14 -8.26 -13.75 6.82
C ALA A 14 -8.84 -13.25 5.48
N ALA A 15 -8.72 -14.07 4.45
CA ALA A 15 -9.17 -13.74 3.10
C ALA A 15 -10.69 -13.56 3.04
N THR A 16 -11.14 -12.41 2.60
CA THR A 16 -12.50 -12.17 2.13
C THR A 16 -12.46 -11.95 0.62
N ARG A 17 -13.38 -12.59 -0.10
CA ARG A 17 -13.34 -12.94 -1.53
C ARG A 17 -13.57 -11.80 -2.54
N ALA A 18 -13.02 -10.61 -2.44
CA ALA A 18 -13.30 -9.59 -3.47
C ALA A 18 -12.06 -9.08 -4.23
N MET A 19 -10.93 -8.99 -3.59
CA MET A 19 -9.64 -8.61 -4.17
C MET A 19 -8.59 -9.50 -3.52
N ASP A 20 -7.58 -9.96 -4.27
CA ASP A 20 -6.44 -10.64 -3.64
C ASP A 20 -5.60 -9.59 -2.92
N GLU A 21 -6.01 -9.31 -1.69
CA GLU A 21 -5.43 -8.28 -0.83
C GLU A 21 -3.95 -8.50 -0.52
N ASN A 22 -3.44 -9.71 -0.78
CA ASN A 22 -2.05 -10.10 -0.56
C ASN A 22 -1.25 -10.17 -1.85
N CYS A 23 -1.87 -9.88 -2.99
CA CYS A 23 -1.21 -9.93 -4.28
C CYS A 23 -0.12 -8.86 -4.37
N ILE A 24 1.10 -9.29 -4.63
CA ILE A 24 2.22 -8.43 -5.00
C ILE A 24 2.48 -8.64 -6.48
N ARG A 25 2.25 -7.60 -7.28
CA ARG A 25 2.40 -7.63 -8.75
C ARG A 25 3.77 -7.17 -9.18
N ASP A 26 4.22 -6.06 -8.62
CA ASP A 26 5.53 -5.45 -8.89
C ASP A 26 6.16 -4.97 -7.59
N VAL A 27 7.49 -4.79 -7.61
CA VAL A 27 8.24 -4.23 -6.47
C VAL A 27 9.34 -3.31 -6.97
N ASN A 28 9.42 -2.14 -6.36
CA ASN A 28 10.60 -1.28 -6.38
C ASN A 28 11.34 -1.45 -5.05
N LEU A 29 12.58 -1.89 -5.09
CA LEU A 29 13.46 -2.08 -3.93
C LEU A 29 14.60 -1.09 -3.99
N TYR A 30 14.73 -0.26 -2.97
CA TYR A 30 15.83 0.70 -2.80
C TYR A 30 16.70 0.29 -1.62
N LEU A 31 18.00 0.32 -1.82
CA LEU A 31 19.00 0.03 -0.80
C LEU A 31 20.01 1.18 -0.73
N TYR A 32 20.13 1.79 0.44
CA TYR A 32 21.01 2.93 0.71
C TYR A 32 22.08 2.57 1.74
N GLY A 33 23.32 2.51 1.32
CA GLY A 33 24.51 2.27 2.12
C GLY A 33 25.68 3.05 1.54
N ASP A 34 26.89 2.48 1.59
CA ASP A 34 28.06 3.05 0.91
C ASP A 34 27.89 3.11 -0.61
N THR A 35 27.07 2.21 -1.13
CA THR A 35 26.58 2.21 -2.52
C THR A 35 25.08 2.18 -2.50
N GLU A 36 24.46 2.95 -3.38
CA GLU A 36 23.01 3.01 -3.52
C GLU A 36 22.56 2.12 -4.68
N TYR A 37 21.43 1.41 -4.49
CA TYR A 37 20.86 0.52 -5.50
C TYR A 37 19.35 0.77 -5.60
N HIS A 38 18.86 0.64 -6.84
CA HIS A 38 17.44 0.53 -7.15
C HIS A 38 17.20 -0.69 -8.04
N PHE A 39 16.23 -1.51 -7.68
CA PHE A 39 15.79 -2.66 -8.44
C PHE A 39 14.30 -2.58 -8.65
N TYR A 40 13.86 -2.74 -9.90
CA TYR A 40 12.46 -2.89 -10.25
C TYR A 40 12.18 -4.32 -10.71
N PHE A 41 11.18 -4.93 -10.10
CA PHE A 41 10.68 -6.26 -10.42
C PHE A 41 9.26 -6.12 -10.97
N PRO A 42 9.04 -6.13 -12.31
CA PRO A 42 7.73 -5.95 -12.92
C PRO A 42 6.80 -7.15 -12.75
N SER A 43 7.35 -8.27 -12.31
CA SER A 43 6.63 -9.49 -11.96
C SER A 43 7.35 -10.14 -10.79
N VAL A 44 6.61 -10.37 -9.72
CA VAL A 44 7.22 -10.83 -8.48
C VAL A 44 7.17 -12.36 -8.40
N SER A 45 8.36 -12.95 -8.38
CA SER A 45 8.57 -14.31 -7.87
C SER A 45 9.36 -14.22 -6.57
N SER A 46 8.93 -14.90 -5.53
CA SER A 46 9.71 -14.97 -4.29
C SER A 46 10.60 -16.22 -4.31
N PRO A 47 11.92 -16.10 -4.04
CA PRO A 47 12.63 -14.88 -3.61
C PRO A 47 12.90 -13.90 -4.76
N LEU A 48 13.03 -12.61 -4.41
CA LEU A 48 13.65 -11.61 -5.28
C LEU A 48 15.14 -11.91 -5.40
N VAL A 49 15.67 -11.86 -6.62
CA VAL A 49 17.09 -12.18 -6.88
C VAL A 49 17.76 -10.96 -7.50
N PHE A 50 18.86 -10.50 -6.87
CA PHE A 50 19.62 -9.34 -7.33
C PHE A 50 21.09 -9.43 -6.88
N ASN A 51 21.94 -8.51 -7.36
CA ASN A 51 23.35 -8.47 -7.02
C ASN A 51 23.70 -7.14 -6.36
N VAL A 52 24.37 -7.19 -5.20
CA VAL A 52 24.86 -6.02 -4.47
C VAL A 52 26.23 -6.28 -3.88
N LEU A 53 26.93 -5.26 -3.46
CA LEU A 53 28.13 -5.41 -2.62
C LEU A 53 27.70 -5.85 -1.22
N PRO A 54 28.54 -6.64 -0.51
CA PRO A 54 28.34 -6.87 0.92
C PRO A 54 28.34 -5.55 1.69
N GLY A 55 27.45 -5.40 2.66
CA GLY A 55 27.32 -4.17 3.44
C GLY A 55 26.01 -4.07 4.21
N ASN A 56 25.84 -2.95 4.89
CA ASN A 56 24.62 -2.61 5.61
C ASN A 56 23.86 -1.53 4.85
N TYR A 57 22.57 -1.77 4.62
CA TYR A 57 21.72 -0.90 3.84
C TYR A 57 20.47 -0.49 4.64
N ARG A 58 20.03 0.75 4.48
CA ARG A 58 18.64 1.11 4.74
C ARG A 58 17.83 0.67 3.53
N SER A 59 16.78 -0.09 3.77
CA SER A 59 15.93 -0.66 2.72
C SER A 59 14.57 0.01 2.69
N TYR A 60 14.05 0.22 1.48
CA TYR A 60 12.68 0.67 1.23
C TYR A 60 12.11 -0.21 0.12
N ALA A 61 11.01 -0.88 0.41
CA ALA A 61 10.28 -1.66 -0.58
C ALA A 61 8.93 -0.99 -0.85
N ILE A 62 8.60 -0.83 -2.13
CA ILE A 62 7.32 -0.31 -2.61
C ILE A 62 6.75 -1.34 -3.56
N ALA A 63 5.67 -2.01 -3.14
CA ALA A 63 4.97 -3.00 -3.93
C ALA A 63 3.67 -2.41 -4.49
N ASN A 64 3.29 -2.88 -5.67
CA ASN A 64 2.10 -2.47 -6.39
C ASN A 64 2.10 -0.97 -6.77
N ALA A 65 3.25 -0.47 -7.18
CA ALA A 65 3.36 0.88 -7.75
C ALA A 65 2.89 0.94 -9.21
N GLY A 66 2.78 -0.21 -9.88
CA GLY A 66 2.36 -0.33 -11.27
C GLY A 66 3.42 0.10 -12.29
N GLN A 67 4.59 0.53 -11.85
CA GLN A 67 5.65 1.04 -12.70
C GLN A 67 7.02 1.06 -12.00
N ASP A 68 8.06 1.17 -12.82
CA ASP A 68 9.40 1.53 -12.36
C ASP A 68 9.40 2.99 -11.90
N LEU A 69 9.70 3.20 -10.62
CA LEU A 69 9.74 4.55 -10.03
C LEU A 69 11.06 5.29 -10.28
N GLY A 70 12.02 4.62 -10.95
CA GLY A 70 13.33 5.15 -11.25
C GLY A 70 14.20 5.42 -10.03
N ASP A 71 15.40 5.90 -10.27
CA ASP A 71 16.35 6.19 -9.20
C ASP A 71 15.88 7.33 -8.29
N LYS A 72 15.88 7.08 -7.01
CA LYS A 72 15.60 8.07 -5.96
C LYS A 72 16.71 8.02 -4.92
N ASN A 73 17.27 9.16 -4.57
CA ASN A 73 18.22 9.20 -3.45
C ASN A 73 17.50 9.00 -2.11
N ALA A 74 18.27 8.73 -1.06
CA ALA A 74 17.76 8.45 0.28
C ALA A 74 16.87 9.57 0.88
N PHE A 75 17.03 10.80 0.43
CA PHE A 75 16.16 11.91 0.82
C PHE A 75 14.82 11.86 0.08
N LYS A 76 14.84 11.68 -1.24
CA LYS A 76 13.61 11.67 -2.06
C LYS A 76 12.67 10.50 -1.73
N ILE A 77 13.22 9.32 -1.40
CA ILE A 77 12.40 8.16 -1.09
C ILE A 77 11.54 8.36 0.16
N GLN A 78 11.99 9.14 1.14
CA GLN A 78 11.23 9.43 2.36
C GLN A 78 9.94 10.22 2.06
N PHE A 79 9.93 10.98 0.95
CA PHE A 79 8.78 11.75 0.49
C PHE A 79 8.03 11.07 -0.65
N TYR A 80 8.23 9.76 -0.83
CA TYR A 80 7.46 9.01 -1.80
C TYR A 80 5.96 9.13 -1.50
N GLU A 81 5.20 9.42 -2.52
CA GLU A 81 3.75 9.52 -2.47
C GLU A 81 3.12 8.39 -3.29
N THR A 82 2.07 7.79 -2.75
CA THR A 82 1.17 6.92 -3.51
C THR A 82 -0.23 7.51 -3.52
N ALA A 83 -0.92 7.37 -4.65
CA ALA A 83 -2.23 7.95 -4.88
C ALA A 83 -3.31 6.87 -4.96
N VAL A 84 -4.55 7.25 -4.69
CA VAL A 84 -5.71 6.37 -4.82
C VAL A 84 -5.86 5.83 -6.25
N ASP A 85 -5.51 6.62 -7.25
CA ASP A 85 -5.57 6.23 -8.67
C ASP A 85 -4.70 5.00 -8.97
N VAL A 86 -3.57 4.82 -8.26
CA VAL A 86 -2.72 3.63 -8.39
C VAL A 86 -3.47 2.38 -7.92
N MET A 87 -4.17 2.47 -6.80
CA MET A 87 -4.96 1.37 -6.26
C MET A 87 -6.15 1.04 -7.16
N GLU A 88 -6.85 2.05 -7.66
CA GLU A 88 -8.02 1.89 -8.55
C GLU A 88 -7.62 1.33 -9.92
N SER A 89 -6.53 1.81 -10.51
CA SER A 89 -6.08 1.39 -11.84
C SER A 89 -5.42 0.02 -11.87
N SER A 90 -4.74 -0.36 -10.80
CA SER A 90 -4.00 -1.63 -10.73
C SER A 90 -4.81 -2.79 -10.15
N ASP A 91 -5.98 -2.53 -9.56
CA ASP A 91 -6.74 -3.52 -8.78
C ASP A 91 -5.84 -4.23 -7.75
N ALA A 92 -4.90 -3.49 -7.18
CA ALA A 92 -3.95 -3.97 -6.18
C ALA A 92 -3.66 -2.87 -5.14
N ILE A 93 -3.59 -3.26 -3.89
CA ILE A 93 -3.33 -2.32 -2.79
C ILE A 93 -1.84 -1.99 -2.76
N PRO A 94 -1.43 -0.71 -2.80
CA PRO A 94 -0.06 -0.31 -2.56
C PRO A 94 0.42 -0.80 -1.18
N MET A 95 1.62 -1.39 -1.14
CA MET A 95 2.22 -1.91 0.09
C MET A 95 3.64 -1.40 0.21
N THR A 96 4.09 -1.17 1.43
CA THR A 96 5.43 -0.65 1.68
C THR A 96 6.09 -1.33 2.88
N ASP A 97 7.43 -1.33 2.86
CA ASP A 97 8.27 -1.69 4.00
C ASP A 97 9.47 -0.75 4.07
N ARG A 98 9.91 -0.46 5.29
CA ARG A 98 11.13 0.30 5.56
C ARG A 98 11.91 -0.37 6.68
N GLY A 99 13.16 -0.64 6.43
CA GLY A 99 14.00 -1.32 7.41
C GLY A 99 15.48 -1.19 7.14
N THR A 100 16.21 -2.17 7.61
CA THR A 100 17.64 -2.35 7.34
C THR A 100 17.88 -3.74 6.77
N LEU A 101 18.83 -3.85 5.88
CA LEU A 101 19.25 -5.11 5.27
C LEU A 101 20.76 -5.21 5.35
N ALA A 102 21.28 -6.21 6.06
CA ALA A 102 22.69 -6.54 6.04
C ALA A 102 22.94 -7.67 5.04
N VAL A 103 23.95 -7.53 4.19
CA VAL A 103 24.37 -8.53 3.20
C VAL A 103 25.81 -8.94 3.49
N ASP A 104 26.02 -10.23 3.73
CA ASP A 104 27.37 -10.76 3.96
C ASP A 104 28.12 -11.12 2.66
N GLY A 105 29.40 -11.49 2.79
CA GLY A 105 30.25 -11.85 1.64
C GLY A 105 29.80 -13.12 0.88
N ALA A 106 28.90 -13.91 1.45
CA ALA A 106 28.30 -15.09 0.82
C ALA A 106 26.92 -14.79 0.18
N GLY A 107 26.44 -13.55 0.25
CA GLY A 107 25.15 -13.14 -0.30
C GLY A 107 23.94 -13.46 0.61
N ARG A 108 24.19 -13.82 1.87
CA ARG A 108 23.10 -14.02 2.83
C ARG A 108 22.65 -12.68 3.37
N CYS A 109 21.35 -12.46 3.43
CA CYS A 109 20.75 -11.25 3.98
C CYS A 109 20.15 -11.46 5.37
N THR A 110 20.23 -10.41 6.17
CA THR A 110 19.59 -10.32 7.49
C THR A 110 18.85 -8.98 7.60
N PRO A 111 17.51 -8.97 7.72
CA PRO A 111 16.63 -10.15 7.68
C PRO A 111 16.63 -10.83 6.30
N SER A 112 16.28 -12.10 6.24
CA SER A 112 16.15 -12.88 4.99
C SER A 112 14.81 -12.60 4.26
N SER A 113 13.93 -11.80 4.86
CA SER A 113 12.66 -11.40 4.29
C SER A 113 12.31 -9.96 4.66
N LEU A 114 11.64 -9.26 3.74
CA LEU A 114 10.96 -7.99 3.98
C LEU A 114 9.47 -8.24 4.12
N ARG A 115 8.84 -7.52 5.04
CA ARG A 115 7.41 -7.62 5.29
C ARG A 115 6.71 -6.35 4.85
N VAL A 116 6.16 -6.37 3.64
CA VAL A 116 5.38 -5.24 3.14
C VAL A 116 4.01 -5.19 3.80
N THR A 117 3.61 -4.00 4.20
CA THR A 117 2.32 -3.69 4.82
C THR A 117 1.48 -2.82 3.89
N ARG A 118 0.16 -3.02 3.95
CA ARG A 118 -0.77 -2.28 3.10
C ARG A 118 -0.83 -0.81 3.50
N SER A 119 -0.88 0.06 2.50
CA SER A 119 -1.05 1.50 2.69
C SER A 119 -2.52 1.92 2.77
N ALA A 120 -3.47 0.99 2.62
CA ALA A 120 -4.89 1.24 2.70
C ALA A 120 -5.57 0.29 3.69
N ALA A 121 -6.58 0.81 4.39
CA ALA A 121 -7.47 0.04 5.25
C ALA A 121 -8.68 -0.47 4.46
N LYS A 122 -9.12 -1.69 4.76
CA LYS A 122 -10.38 -2.23 4.28
C LYS A 122 -11.51 -1.88 5.25
N ILE A 123 -12.53 -1.23 4.74
CA ILE A 123 -13.76 -0.95 5.47
C ILE A 123 -14.88 -1.82 4.91
N ALA A 124 -15.40 -2.74 5.74
CA ALA A 124 -16.62 -3.46 5.45
C ALA A 124 -17.78 -2.78 6.20
N TYR A 125 -18.86 -2.47 5.51
CA TYR A 125 -19.99 -1.79 6.10
C TYR A 125 -21.31 -2.50 5.81
N THR A 126 -22.25 -2.37 6.74
CA THR A 126 -23.65 -2.72 6.56
C THR A 126 -24.49 -1.57 7.10
N ILE A 127 -25.39 -1.07 6.28
CA ILE A 127 -26.32 0.01 6.64
C ILE A 127 -27.73 -0.53 6.48
N GLU A 128 -28.57 -0.33 7.50
CA GLU A 128 -29.97 -0.80 7.48
C GLU A 128 -30.90 0.29 8.01
N VAL A 129 -32.04 0.47 7.35
CA VAL A 129 -33.10 1.36 7.81
C VAL A 129 -33.91 0.65 8.89
N ALA A 130 -33.94 1.22 10.10
CA ALA A 130 -34.68 0.65 11.21
C ALA A 130 -36.18 0.48 10.87
N ASP A 131 -36.80 -0.58 11.36
CA ASP A 131 -38.19 -0.93 11.04
C ASP A 131 -39.18 0.21 11.36
N ALA A 132 -38.97 0.95 12.44
CA ALA A 132 -39.82 2.06 12.85
C ALA A 132 -39.92 3.18 11.81
N VAL A 133 -38.89 3.38 10.97
CA VAL A 133 -38.84 4.44 9.95
C VAL A 133 -38.86 3.91 8.52
N ALA A 134 -38.75 2.60 8.36
CA ALA A 134 -38.73 1.94 7.05
C ALA A 134 -39.92 2.24 6.13
N PRO A 135 -41.11 2.56 6.61
CA PRO A 135 -42.23 2.98 5.72
C PRO A 135 -41.96 4.28 4.97
N SER A 136 -41.14 5.19 5.57
CA SER A 136 -40.91 6.55 5.06
C SER A 136 -39.49 6.82 4.58
N LEU A 137 -38.53 5.92 4.86
CA LEU A 137 -37.14 6.10 4.51
C LEU A 137 -36.62 4.96 3.61
N ARG A 138 -35.75 5.32 2.69
CA ARG A 138 -35.00 4.38 1.84
C ARG A 138 -33.54 4.86 1.70
N LEU A 139 -32.62 3.91 1.62
CA LEU A 139 -31.22 4.18 1.27
C LEU A 139 -31.13 4.47 -0.23
N ARG A 140 -30.61 5.62 -0.60
CA ARG A 140 -30.40 6.01 -2.01
C ARG A 140 -28.98 5.78 -2.47
N SER A 141 -28.03 6.17 -1.64
CA SER A 141 -26.61 6.03 -1.94
C SER A 141 -25.78 5.97 -0.66
N VAL A 142 -24.57 5.45 -0.79
CA VAL A 142 -23.50 5.52 0.21
C VAL A 142 -22.36 6.28 -0.40
N GLN A 143 -21.78 7.22 0.32
CA GLN A 143 -20.63 8.00 -0.12
C GLN A 143 -19.63 8.12 1.04
N PHE A 144 -18.35 7.91 0.76
CA PHE A 144 -17.28 8.22 1.66
C PHE A 144 -16.75 9.61 1.33
N CYS A 145 -16.73 10.51 2.30
CA CYS A 145 -16.33 11.89 2.12
C CYS A 145 -15.03 12.19 2.86
N ASN A 146 -14.36 13.28 2.45
CA ASN A 146 -13.13 13.75 3.06
C ASN A 146 -12.02 12.68 3.07
N LEU A 147 -11.82 12.02 1.94
CA LEU A 147 -10.81 10.97 1.77
C LEU A 147 -9.48 11.57 1.33
N PRO A 148 -8.35 11.12 1.85
CA PRO A 148 -7.04 11.52 1.34
C PRO A 148 -6.81 10.91 -0.05
N ARG A 149 -6.41 11.75 -1.02
CA ARG A 149 -6.09 11.31 -2.38
C ARG A 149 -4.72 10.68 -2.48
N THR A 150 -3.77 11.18 -1.70
CA THR A 150 -2.39 10.67 -1.63
C THR A 150 -1.93 10.54 -0.19
N ILE A 151 -1.00 9.62 0.03
CA ILE A 151 -0.31 9.44 1.31
C ILE A 151 1.20 9.32 1.09
N ARG A 152 1.98 9.55 2.15
CA ARG A 152 3.43 9.35 2.21
C ARG A 152 3.76 8.19 3.17
N PRO A 153 3.84 6.96 2.67
CA PRO A 153 3.96 5.79 3.55
C PRO A 153 5.24 5.75 4.39
N PHE A 154 6.28 6.47 3.98
CA PHE A 154 7.57 6.51 4.70
C PHE A 154 7.76 7.73 5.58
N ASP A 155 6.86 8.69 5.53
CA ASP A 155 6.88 9.85 6.41
C ASP A 155 6.35 9.43 7.79
N SER A 156 7.28 9.17 8.72
CA SER A 156 6.96 8.68 10.06
C SER A 156 6.43 9.77 11.00
N GLY A 157 6.25 10.95 10.50
CA GLY A 157 5.98 12.15 11.30
C GLY A 157 4.53 12.48 11.50
N SER A 158 3.57 11.56 11.31
CA SER A 158 2.19 11.93 11.55
C SER A 158 1.38 12.43 10.34
N ILE A 159 0.25 12.93 10.62
CA ILE A 159 -0.68 13.82 9.91
C ILE A 159 -0.09 14.57 8.68
N SER A 160 1.19 14.88 8.67
CA SER A 160 1.92 15.45 7.53
C SER A 160 2.15 14.46 6.37
N SER A 161 1.78 13.20 6.54
CA SER A 161 1.81 12.23 5.45
C SER A 161 0.77 12.52 4.36
N THR A 162 -0.19 13.38 4.64
CA THR A 162 -1.15 13.85 3.66
C THR A 162 -0.78 15.25 3.19
N VAL A 163 -0.82 15.47 1.90
CA VAL A 163 -0.61 16.80 1.32
C VAL A 163 -1.83 17.67 1.61
N GLU A 164 -1.60 18.88 2.13
CA GLU A 164 -2.66 19.85 2.36
C GLU A 164 -3.50 20.07 1.08
N ALA A 165 -4.82 20.15 1.23
CA ALA A 165 -5.79 20.24 0.11
C ALA A 165 -5.90 18.97 -0.76
N ASN A 166 -5.43 17.83 -0.32
CA ASN A 166 -5.45 16.58 -1.07
C ASN A 166 -6.58 15.64 -0.63
N TYR A 167 -7.73 16.23 -0.29
CA TYR A 167 -8.92 15.48 0.09
C TYR A 167 -9.98 15.55 -1.01
N TYR A 168 -10.77 14.50 -1.13
CA TYR A 168 -11.87 14.41 -2.08
C TYR A 168 -13.05 13.65 -1.48
N ASP A 169 -14.21 13.85 -2.08
CA ASP A 169 -15.37 13.02 -1.84
C ASP A 169 -15.41 11.93 -2.91
N GLY A 170 -15.48 10.68 -2.47
CA GLY A 170 -15.64 9.54 -3.36
C GLY A 170 -16.97 9.60 -4.13
N GLU A 171 -17.12 8.78 -5.14
CA GLU A 171 -18.38 8.69 -5.86
C GLU A 171 -19.50 8.14 -4.97
N ALA A 172 -20.71 8.70 -5.14
CA ALA A 172 -21.89 8.21 -4.48
C ALA A 172 -22.32 6.87 -5.10
N MET A 173 -22.20 5.78 -4.35
CA MET A 173 -22.60 4.45 -4.79
C MET A 173 -24.12 4.30 -4.65
N PRO A 174 -24.89 4.14 -5.75
CA PRO A 174 -26.33 4.02 -5.68
C PRO A 174 -26.75 2.70 -5.01
N VAL A 175 -27.77 2.74 -4.16
CA VAL A 175 -28.31 1.59 -3.42
C VAL A 175 -29.66 1.12 -3.95
N GLY A 176 -30.28 1.86 -4.87
CA GLY A 176 -31.52 1.44 -5.51
C GLY A 176 -32.77 1.52 -4.64
N ASN A 177 -32.80 2.41 -3.64
CA ASN A 177 -33.92 2.57 -2.68
C ASN A 177 -34.14 1.34 -1.77
N GLU A 178 -33.09 0.61 -1.49
CA GLU A 178 -33.17 -0.57 -0.62
C GLU A 178 -33.32 -0.19 0.85
N ARG A 179 -33.80 -1.14 1.65
CA ARG A 179 -33.82 -1.02 3.11
C ARG A 179 -32.49 -1.33 3.77
N ARG A 180 -31.66 -2.11 3.09
CA ARG A 180 -30.35 -2.55 3.59
C ARG A 180 -29.35 -2.58 2.45
N THR A 181 -28.14 -2.15 2.74
CA THR A 181 -26.99 -2.31 1.87
C THR A 181 -25.76 -2.75 2.65
N ALA A 182 -24.87 -3.46 1.98
CA ALA A 182 -23.56 -3.82 2.52
C ALA A 182 -22.53 -3.69 1.40
N GLY A 183 -21.33 -3.33 1.77
CA GLY A 183 -20.24 -3.18 0.81
C GLY A 183 -18.87 -3.19 1.47
N THR A 184 -17.86 -3.03 0.64
CA THR A 184 -16.48 -2.92 1.04
C THR A 184 -15.83 -1.77 0.30
N ALA A 185 -14.99 -1.00 0.99
CA ALA A 185 -14.16 0.05 0.41
C ALA A 185 -12.73 -0.10 0.91
N TYR A 186 -11.76 0.31 0.09
CA TYR A 186 -10.35 0.42 0.46
C TYR A 186 -10.01 1.90 0.50
N LEU A 187 -9.61 2.39 1.65
CA LEU A 187 -9.40 3.81 1.89
C LEU A 187 -8.02 4.02 2.52
N PHE A 188 -7.34 5.08 2.10
CA PHE A 188 -6.16 5.53 2.82
C PHE A 188 -6.53 6.06 4.20
N GLU A 189 -5.61 5.93 5.14
CA GLU A 189 -5.80 6.46 6.49
C GLU A 189 -6.00 7.98 6.45
N ASN A 190 -7.09 8.44 7.07
CA ASN A 190 -7.39 9.85 7.25
C ASN A 190 -7.05 10.26 8.66
N LEU A 191 -5.95 10.99 8.82
CA LEU A 191 -5.42 11.43 10.12
C LEU A 191 -5.95 12.82 10.55
N GLN A 192 -6.82 13.42 9.76
CA GLN A 192 -7.40 14.73 10.14
C GLN A 192 -8.60 14.62 11.09
N GLY A 193 -9.09 13.42 11.39
CA GLY A 193 -10.12 13.17 12.40
C GLY A 193 -11.48 13.76 12.09
#